data_ac944b9d603cf4df64c1696295863ed6
#
_entry.id   ac944b9d603cf4df64c1696295863ed6
#
_cell.length_a   1.000
_cell.length_b   1.000
_cell.length_c   1.000
_cell.angle_alpha   90.00
_cell.angle_beta   90.00
_cell.angle_gamma   90.00
#
_symmetry.space_group_name_H-M   'P 1'
#
loop_
_entity.id
_entity.type
_entity.pdbx_description
1 polymer ?
#
loop_
_entity_poly.entity_id
_entity_poly.type
_entity_poly.pdbx_seq_one_letter_code
_entity_poly.pdbx_strand_id
1 'polypeptide(L)'
;MTKIILAADVGGTTCKLGIFTPELEQLHKWSIHTDTSDSTGYTLLKGIYDSFVEKVNENNYNFSNVLGVGIGVPGPVDFEKGTVNGAVNLYWLEKVNVREIFEQFVDCPVYVDNDANIAALGEKHKGAGEGADDVVAITLGTGLGGGIISNGEIVHGHNGSGAEIGHFRADFDQRFKCNCGRSGCIETVASATGVVNLVNFYYPKLTFRSSILELIKENKVTAKAVFDAAKAGDQFCIFITEKVANYIGYLCSIISVTSNPKYIVLGGGMSTAGPILIENIKTEYHNLTFAPAQFETEIVQAKLGNDAGITGAAGLIKTYVLDKEGVK
;
A
#
# COMPACT_ATOMS: atom_id res chain seq x y z
N MET A 1 29.74 -2.77 -17.47
CA MET A 1 29.08 -3.68 -16.47
C MET A 1 27.74 -3.06 -16.10
N THR A 2 26.68 -3.87 -16.02
CA THR A 2 25.32 -3.38 -15.77
C THR A 2 25.17 -2.90 -14.34
N LYS A 3 24.79 -1.64 -14.13
CA LYS A 3 24.39 -1.11 -12.83
C LYS A 3 23.03 -1.67 -12.44
N ILE A 4 22.84 -2.04 -11.18
CA ILE A 4 21.62 -2.67 -10.68
C ILE A 4 21.19 -2.06 -9.34
N ILE A 5 19.90 -2.19 -9.06
CA ILE A 5 19.26 -1.87 -7.78
C ILE A 5 18.73 -3.16 -7.17
N LEU A 6 18.94 -3.37 -5.89
CA LEU A 6 18.33 -4.46 -5.13
C LEU A 6 17.10 -3.95 -4.39
N ALA A 7 16.03 -4.73 -4.41
CA ALA A 7 14.77 -4.35 -3.79
C ALA A 7 14.16 -5.50 -2.99
N ALA A 8 13.66 -5.19 -1.79
CA ALA A 8 12.93 -6.11 -0.93
C ALA A 8 11.59 -5.51 -0.49
N ASP A 9 10.51 -6.27 -0.62
CA ASP A 9 9.19 -5.98 -0.07
C ASP A 9 8.86 -7.05 0.97
N VAL A 10 8.98 -6.67 2.24
CA VAL A 10 8.88 -7.59 3.39
C VAL A 10 7.44 -7.72 3.82
N GLY A 11 6.82 -8.85 3.51
CA GLY A 11 5.51 -9.21 4.05
C GLY A 11 5.63 -10.10 5.30
N GLY A 12 4.54 -10.28 6.03
CA GLY A 12 4.53 -11.08 7.26
C GLY A 12 4.81 -12.59 7.08
N THR A 13 4.66 -13.12 5.84
CA THR A 13 4.89 -14.54 5.54
C THR A 13 5.92 -14.73 4.45
N THR A 14 6.02 -13.80 3.53
CA THR A 14 6.84 -13.89 2.32
C THR A 14 7.49 -12.54 2.05
N CYS A 15 8.81 -12.54 1.84
CA CYS A 15 9.54 -11.40 1.32
C CYS A 15 9.67 -11.55 -0.19
N LYS A 16 9.26 -10.54 -0.95
CA LYS A 16 9.53 -10.46 -2.39
C LYS A 16 10.84 -9.74 -2.59
N LEU A 17 11.70 -10.30 -3.43
CA LEU A 17 13.00 -9.77 -3.75
C LEU A 17 13.12 -9.52 -5.24
N GLY A 18 13.89 -8.51 -5.63
CA GLY A 18 14.11 -8.20 -7.04
C GLY A 18 15.42 -7.52 -7.33
N ILE A 19 15.84 -7.67 -8.58
CA ILE A 19 16.95 -6.93 -9.20
C ILE A 19 16.34 -6.07 -10.30
N PHE A 20 16.65 -4.78 -10.28
CA PHE A 20 16.14 -3.79 -11.22
C PHE A 20 17.28 -3.03 -11.90
N THR A 21 17.00 -2.48 -13.08
CA THR A 21 17.87 -1.47 -13.70
C THR A 21 17.67 -0.10 -13.01
N PRO A 22 18.56 0.89 -13.26
CA PRO A 22 18.35 2.28 -12.82
C PRO A 22 17.02 2.89 -13.30
N GLU A 23 16.51 2.44 -14.46
CA GLU A 23 15.22 2.86 -15.04
C GLU A 23 14.02 2.09 -14.46
N LEU A 24 14.24 1.27 -13.43
CA LEU A 24 13.26 0.42 -12.79
C LEU A 24 12.66 -0.65 -13.71
N GLU A 25 13.43 -1.17 -14.67
CA GLU A 25 13.05 -2.38 -15.38
C GLU A 25 13.39 -3.58 -14.51
N GLN A 26 12.42 -4.45 -14.25
CA GLN A 26 12.59 -5.64 -13.41
C GLN A 26 13.37 -6.72 -14.18
N LEU A 27 14.63 -6.97 -13.77
CA LEU A 27 15.48 -8.00 -14.36
C LEU A 27 15.18 -9.38 -13.78
N HIS A 28 15.05 -9.46 -12.45
CA HIS A 28 14.75 -10.70 -11.73
C HIS A 28 13.79 -10.43 -10.59
N LYS A 29 12.92 -11.41 -10.32
CA LYS A 29 12.02 -11.42 -9.16
C LYS A 29 11.93 -12.84 -8.61
N TRP A 30 11.99 -12.95 -7.27
CA TRP A 30 11.77 -14.18 -6.54
C TRP A 30 11.21 -13.89 -5.15
N SER A 31 11.00 -14.91 -4.35
CA SER A 31 10.52 -14.75 -2.98
C SER A 31 11.23 -15.71 -2.05
N ILE A 32 11.38 -15.29 -0.80
CA ILE A 32 11.83 -16.12 0.31
C ILE A 32 10.78 -16.13 1.41
N HIS A 33 10.83 -17.11 2.29
CA HIS A 33 10.01 -17.13 3.49
C HIS A 33 10.46 -16.01 4.44
N THR A 34 9.51 -15.33 5.09
CA THR A 34 9.81 -14.34 6.13
C THR A 34 10.15 -15.09 7.42
N ASP A 35 11.41 -15.06 7.80
CA ASP A 35 11.86 -15.62 9.06
C ASP A 35 11.52 -14.65 10.21
N THR A 36 10.61 -15.07 11.07
CA THR A 36 10.16 -14.32 12.25
C THR A 36 10.65 -14.91 13.57
N SER A 37 11.65 -15.78 13.51
CA SER A 37 12.21 -16.45 14.69
C SER A 37 13.01 -15.53 15.61
N ASP A 38 13.42 -14.37 15.08
CA ASP A 38 14.26 -13.39 15.75
C ASP A 38 13.57 -12.01 15.79
N SER A 39 13.30 -11.52 17.00
CA SER A 39 12.65 -10.22 17.22
C SER A 39 13.56 -9.01 16.96
N THR A 40 14.88 -9.21 16.79
CA THR A 40 15.84 -8.15 16.47
C THR A 40 15.85 -7.80 14.97
N GLY A 41 15.27 -8.67 14.13
CA GLY A 41 15.23 -8.54 12.69
C GLY A 41 16.52 -8.97 11.98
N TYR A 42 17.60 -9.29 12.71
CA TYR A 42 18.90 -9.62 12.13
C TYR A 42 18.82 -10.86 11.22
N THR A 43 18.17 -11.93 11.69
CA THR A 43 18.07 -13.21 10.95
C THR A 43 17.35 -13.02 9.62
N LEU A 44 16.23 -12.30 9.64
CA LEU A 44 15.48 -11.99 8.41
C LEU A 44 16.30 -11.15 7.43
N LEU A 45 16.91 -10.05 7.90
CA LEU A 45 17.68 -9.15 7.06
C LEU A 45 18.94 -9.82 6.50
N LYS A 46 19.60 -10.68 7.29
CA LYS A 46 20.70 -11.51 6.82
C LYS A 46 20.26 -12.51 5.74
N GLY A 47 19.09 -13.14 5.93
CA GLY A 47 18.50 -14.04 4.93
C GLY A 47 18.19 -13.34 3.59
N ILE A 48 17.67 -12.11 3.66
CA ILE A 48 17.46 -11.26 2.48
C ILE A 48 18.77 -10.98 1.77
N TYR A 49 19.81 -10.56 2.51
CA TYR A 49 21.13 -10.30 1.96
C TYR A 49 21.74 -11.56 1.31
N ASP A 50 21.72 -12.71 1.98
CA ASP A 50 22.27 -13.96 1.44
C ASP A 50 21.56 -14.36 0.15
N SER A 51 20.25 -14.18 0.09
CA SER A 51 19.47 -14.44 -1.12
C SER A 51 19.82 -13.47 -2.26
N PHE A 52 20.12 -12.20 -1.96
CA PHE A 52 20.64 -11.26 -2.96
C PHE A 52 22.00 -11.69 -3.48
N VAL A 53 22.94 -12.09 -2.59
CA VAL A 53 24.28 -12.57 -2.99
C VAL A 53 24.19 -13.77 -3.92
N GLU A 54 23.35 -14.75 -3.58
CA GLU A 54 23.10 -15.92 -4.42
C GLU A 54 22.62 -15.50 -5.82
N LYS A 55 21.56 -14.67 -5.88
CA LYS A 55 20.93 -14.27 -7.14
C LYS A 55 21.84 -13.39 -8.01
N VAL A 56 22.63 -12.48 -7.41
CA VAL A 56 23.62 -11.64 -8.10
C VAL A 56 24.69 -12.52 -8.75
N ASN A 57 25.21 -13.53 -8.00
CA ASN A 57 26.23 -14.45 -8.50
C ASN A 57 25.69 -15.37 -9.60
N GLU A 58 24.50 -15.96 -9.44
CA GLU A 58 23.85 -16.80 -10.44
C GLU A 58 23.72 -16.10 -11.81
N ASN A 59 23.50 -14.80 -11.80
CA ASN A 59 23.28 -14.02 -13.02
C ASN A 59 24.53 -13.27 -13.49
N ASN A 60 25.69 -13.58 -12.93
CA ASN A 60 26.97 -12.96 -13.28
C ASN A 60 27.00 -11.44 -13.16
N TYR A 61 26.22 -10.87 -12.24
CA TYR A 61 26.35 -9.47 -11.84
C TYR A 61 27.51 -9.32 -10.85
N ASN A 62 28.00 -8.08 -10.70
CA ASN A 62 29.00 -7.77 -9.68
C ASN A 62 28.35 -6.90 -8.59
N PHE A 63 28.55 -7.28 -7.34
CA PHE A 63 28.02 -6.53 -6.20
C PHE A 63 28.55 -5.08 -6.15
N SER A 64 29.75 -4.82 -6.69
CA SER A 64 30.29 -3.46 -6.84
C SER A 64 29.50 -2.56 -7.82
N ASN A 65 28.55 -3.13 -8.58
CA ASN A 65 27.66 -2.39 -9.47
C ASN A 65 26.28 -2.16 -8.86
N VAL A 66 26.05 -2.58 -7.60
CA VAL A 66 24.82 -2.29 -6.87
C VAL A 66 24.82 -0.82 -6.49
N LEU A 67 23.81 -0.09 -6.99
CA LEU A 67 23.64 1.35 -6.73
C LEU A 67 23.02 1.63 -5.36
N GLY A 68 22.30 0.67 -4.82
CA GLY A 68 21.67 0.75 -3.52
C GLY A 68 20.67 -0.36 -3.29
N VAL A 69 20.20 -0.45 -2.06
CA VAL A 69 19.18 -1.41 -1.61
C VAL A 69 17.97 -0.66 -1.06
N GLY A 70 16.79 -0.91 -1.64
CA GLY A 70 15.53 -0.41 -1.13
C GLY A 70 14.76 -1.51 -0.41
N ILE A 71 14.24 -1.23 0.77
CA ILE A 71 13.54 -2.20 1.62
C ILE A 71 12.21 -1.61 2.07
N GLY A 72 11.11 -2.28 1.72
CA GLY A 72 9.79 -1.99 2.26
C GLY A 72 9.48 -2.92 3.42
N VAL A 73 8.92 -2.38 4.50
CA VAL A 73 8.58 -3.14 5.70
C VAL A 73 7.20 -2.73 6.23
N PRO A 74 6.44 -3.65 6.86
CA PRO A 74 5.21 -3.29 7.51
C PRO A 74 5.47 -2.50 8.79
N GLY A 75 4.57 -1.59 9.13
CA GLY A 75 4.61 -0.80 10.37
C GLY A 75 5.19 0.61 10.21
N PRO A 76 5.22 1.40 11.29
CA PRO A 76 5.70 2.78 11.27
C PRO A 76 7.22 2.85 11.06
N VAL A 77 7.65 3.58 10.03
CA VAL A 77 9.07 3.75 9.67
C VAL A 77 9.52 5.19 9.92
N ASP A 78 10.62 5.36 10.65
CA ASP A 78 11.39 6.60 10.66
C ASP A 78 12.34 6.55 9.46
N PHE A 79 11.95 7.17 8.37
CA PHE A 79 12.66 7.13 7.09
C PHE A 79 14.10 7.66 7.20
N GLU A 80 14.29 8.76 7.93
CA GLU A 80 15.60 9.39 8.07
C GLU A 80 16.60 8.47 8.80
N LYS A 81 16.12 7.70 9.77
CA LYS A 81 16.95 6.76 10.53
C LYS A 81 16.96 5.34 9.96
N GLY A 82 16.03 5.01 9.06
CA GLY A 82 15.84 3.64 8.57
C GLY A 82 15.40 2.68 9.66
N THR A 83 14.60 3.16 10.64
CA THR A 83 14.15 2.35 11.77
C THR A 83 12.66 2.08 11.73
N VAL A 84 12.27 0.89 12.16
CA VAL A 84 10.88 0.44 12.27
C VAL A 84 10.46 0.40 13.73
N ASN A 85 9.34 1.05 14.05
CA ASN A 85 8.83 1.13 15.42
C ASN A 85 7.64 0.18 15.59
N GLY A 86 7.91 -1.10 15.82
CA GLY A 86 6.89 -2.11 16.08
C GLY A 86 6.21 -2.65 14.81
N ALA A 87 6.80 -3.69 14.21
CA ALA A 87 6.19 -4.46 13.12
C ALA A 87 5.55 -5.73 13.68
N VAL A 88 4.26 -5.65 14.06
CA VAL A 88 3.54 -6.76 14.71
C VAL A 88 3.57 -8.03 13.86
N ASN A 89 3.42 -7.90 12.54
CA ASN A 89 3.44 -9.02 11.60
C ASN A 89 4.82 -9.70 11.45
N LEU A 90 5.88 -9.05 11.95
CA LEU A 90 7.25 -9.58 11.98
C LEU A 90 7.70 -9.95 13.39
N TYR A 91 6.82 -9.83 14.38
CA TYR A 91 7.12 -9.98 15.81
C TYR A 91 8.24 -9.04 16.31
N TRP A 92 8.47 -7.92 15.62
CA TRP A 92 9.35 -6.86 16.05
C TRP A 92 8.59 -5.94 17.02
N LEU A 93 8.59 -6.29 18.28
CA LEU A 93 7.84 -5.55 19.30
C LEU A 93 8.58 -4.29 19.75
N GLU A 94 9.90 -4.27 19.57
CA GLU A 94 10.77 -3.14 19.86
C GLU A 94 11.22 -2.48 18.55
N LYS A 95 11.94 -1.37 18.68
CA LYS A 95 12.52 -0.64 17.56
C LYS A 95 13.65 -1.43 16.91
N VAL A 96 13.55 -1.67 15.61
CA VAL A 96 14.59 -2.32 14.81
C VAL A 96 15.23 -1.31 13.85
N ASN A 97 16.55 -1.17 13.88
CA ASN A 97 17.28 -0.34 12.93
C ASN A 97 17.65 -1.16 11.68
N VAL A 98 16.72 -1.23 10.74
CA VAL A 98 16.84 -2.03 9.52
C VAL A 98 18.01 -1.56 8.66
N ARG A 99 18.18 -0.23 8.52
CA ARG A 99 19.29 0.36 7.76
C ARG A 99 20.64 -0.03 8.33
N GLU A 100 20.86 0.22 9.62
CA GLU A 100 22.13 -0.05 10.30
C GLU A 100 22.51 -1.54 10.25
N ILE A 101 21.52 -2.43 10.40
CA ILE A 101 21.75 -3.89 10.29
C ILE A 101 22.15 -4.24 8.85
N PHE A 102 21.45 -3.71 7.84
CA PHE A 102 21.71 -4.09 6.45
C PHE A 102 23.03 -3.48 5.92
N GLU A 103 23.40 -2.29 6.36
CA GLU A 103 24.67 -1.62 6.05
C GLU A 103 25.91 -2.37 6.59
N GLN A 104 25.73 -3.33 7.53
CA GLN A 104 26.83 -4.23 7.92
C GLN A 104 27.20 -5.24 6.82
N PHE A 105 26.32 -5.43 5.84
CA PHE A 105 26.49 -6.41 4.76
C PHE A 105 26.86 -5.78 3.42
N VAL A 106 26.59 -4.49 3.21
CA VAL A 106 26.75 -3.82 1.91
C VAL A 106 27.44 -2.46 2.05
N ASP A 107 28.22 -2.08 1.03
CA ASP A 107 28.91 -0.79 0.96
C ASP A 107 28.17 0.23 0.06
N CYS A 108 26.84 0.07 -0.10
CA CYS A 108 26.00 0.95 -0.90
C CYS A 108 24.86 1.53 -0.06
N PRO A 109 24.21 2.64 -0.50
CA PRO A 109 23.08 3.24 0.22
C PRO A 109 21.93 2.26 0.47
N VAL A 110 21.37 2.29 1.68
CA VAL A 110 20.20 1.50 2.08
C VAL A 110 19.07 2.44 2.47
N TYR A 111 17.93 2.31 1.79
CA TYR A 111 16.72 3.07 2.12
C TYR A 111 15.61 2.12 2.56
N VAL A 112 14.91 2.53 3.63
CA VAL A 112 13.85 1.73 4.25
C VAL A 112 12.59 2.58 4.36
N ASP A 113 11.45 2.03 3.95
CA ASP A 113 10.17 2.72 4.07
C ASP A 113 9.02 1.75 4.37
N ASN A 114 7.86 2.33 4.69
CA ASN A 114 6.64 1.58 4.93
C ASN A 114 6.11 0.93 3.63
N ASP A 115 5.45 -0.22 3.76
CA ASP A 115 4.89 -1.01 2.64
C ASP A 115 3.87 -0.23 1.78
N ALA A 116 3.02 0.61 2.38
CA ALA A 116 2.07 1.44 1.62
C ALA A 116 2.79 2.60 0.89
N ASN A 117 3.81 3.19 1.50
CA ASN A 117 4.63 4.23 0.89
C ASN A 117 5.38 3.72 -0.34
N ILE A 118 6.03 2.55 -0.23
CA ILE A 118 6.72 1.96 -1.39
C ILE A 118 5.72 1.54 -2.47
N ALA A 119 4.53 1.05 -2.12
CA ALA A 119 3.51 0.74 -3.11
C ALA A 119 3.07 2.01 -3.89
N ALA A 120 2.90 3.14 -3.20
CA ALA A 120 2.62 4.43 -3.83
C ALA A 120 3.76 4.87 -4.77
N LEU A 121 5.01 4.72 -4.32
CA LEU A 121 6.18 5.07 -5.13
C LEU A 121 6.32 4.18 -6.37
N GLY A 122 6.00 2.89 -6.24
CA GLY A 122 5.95 1.95 -7.36
C GLY A 122 4.93 2.39 -8.42
N GLU A 123 3.71 2.67 -7.98
CA GLU A 123 2.65 3.16 -8.87
C GLU A 123 2.98 4.53 -9.49
N LYS A 124 3.68 5.42 -8.77
CA LYS A 124 4.21 6.67 -9.33
C LYS A 124 5.16 6.40 -10.48
N HIS A 125 6.16 5.55 -10.28
CA HIS A 125 7.25 5.40 -11.26
C HIS A 125 6.90 4.52 -12.45
N LYS A 126 6.20 3.40 -12.24
CA LYS A 126 5.96 2.37 -13.27
C LYS A 126 4.50 1.96 -13.40
N GLY A 127 3.62 2.52 -12.59
CA GLY A 127 2.22 2.17 -12.56
C GLY A 127 1.29 3.26 -13.07
N ALA A 128 0.15 3.38 -12.42
CA ALA A 128 -0.93 4.29 -12.81
C ALA A 128 -0.64 5.77 -12.53
N GLY A 129 0.39 6.09 -11.75
CA GLY A 129 0.83 7.46 -11.49
C GLY A 129 1.65 8.08 -12.63
N GLU A 130 2.07 7.29 -13.63
CA GLU A 130 2.67 7.73 -14.90
C GLU A 130 3.83 8.73 -14.75
N GLY A 131 4.61 8.62 -13.67
CA GLY A 131 5.75 9.49 -13.35
C GLY A 131 5.38 10.87 -12.81
N ALA A 132 4.10 11.13 -12.51
CA ALA A 132 3.67 12.42 -11.95
C ALA A 132 4.32 12.68 -10.58
N ASP A 133 4.57 13.96 -10.27
CA ASP A 133 5.20 14.34 -9.00
C ASP A 133 4.23 14.37 -7.82
N ASP A 134 2.92 14.48 -8.09
CA ASP A 134 1.89 14.51 -7.07
C ASP A 134 0.91 13.34 -7.29
N VAL A 135 1.05 12.30 -6.48
CA VAL A 135 0.28 11.06 -6.56
C VAL A 135 -0.10 10.61 -5.15
N VAL A 136 -1.35 10.19 -4.98
CA VAL A 136 -1.77 9.51 -3.75
C VAL A 136 -2.23 8.10 -4.11
N ALA A 137 -1.63 7.09 -3.51
CA ALA A 137 -2.10 5.72 -3.62
C ALA A 137 -2.91 5.34 -2.37
N ILE A 138 -4.07 4.71 -2.59
CA ILE A 138 -4.93 4.16 -1.56
C ILE A 138 -4.95 2.64 -1.75
N THR A 139 -4.51 1.90 -0.76
CA THR A 139 -4.52 0.43 -0.79
C THR A 139 -5.76 -0.10 -0.08
N LEU A 140 -6.67 -0.71 -0.83
CA LEU A 140 -7.95 -1.26 -0.38
C LEU A 140 -7.81 -2.78 -0.21
N GLY A 141 -7.35 -3.21 0.96
CA GLY A 141 -7.13 -4.60 1.34
C GLY A 141 -7.95 -5.02 2.55
N THR A 142 -7.42 -5.88 3.40
CA THR A 142 -7.99 -6.22 4.73
C THR A 142 -8.22 -4.96 5.55
N GLY A 143 -7.23 -4.05 5.53
CA GLY A 143 -7.33 -2.67 6.02
C GLY A 143 -7.36 -1.66 4.87
N LEU A 144 -7.17 -0.39 5.20
CA LEU A 144 -7.03 0.71 4.26
C LEU A 144 -5.72 1.45 4.58
N GLY A 145 -4.76 1.36 3.68
CA GLY A 145 -3.51 2.09 3.76
C GLY A 145 -3.40 3.18 2.70
N GLY A 146 -2.37 4.00 2.80
CA GLY A 146 -2.07 5.00 1.79
C GLY A 146 -0.62 5.45 1.78
N GLY A 147 -0.23 6.01 0.65
CA GLY A 147 1.04 6.71 0.49
C GLY A 147 0.81 7.98 -0.32
N ILE A 148 1.41 9.06 0.12
CA ILE A 148 1.30 10.38 -0.53
C ILE A 148 2.66 10.74 -1.10
N ILE A 149 2.68 11.02 -2.38
CA ILE A 149 3.83 11.60 -3.08
C ILE A 149 3.49 13.05 -3.36
N SER A 150 4.35 13.97 -2.99
CA SER A 150 4.23 15.38 -3.35
C SER A 150 5.57 15.95 -3.76
N ASN A 151 5.59 16.72 -4.86
CA ASN A 151 6.83 17.21 -5.48
C ASN A 151 7.86 16.09 -5.75
N GLY A 152 7.39 14.91 -6.11
CA GLY A 152 8.22 13.76 -6.45
C GLY A 152 8.70 12.91 -5.26
N GLU A 153 8.54 13.37 -4.02
CA GLU A 153 9.00 12.70 -2.80
C GLU A 153 7.84 12.19 -1.93
N ILE A 154 8.11 11.14 -1.16
CA ILE A 154 7.13 10.59 -0.20
C ILE A 154 6.90 11.57 0.95
N VAL A 155 5.66 11.81 1.31
CA VAL A 155 5.27 12.62 2.47
C VAL A 155 5.30 11.77 3.73
N HIS A 156 6.43 11.71 4.41
CA HIS A 156 6.59 10.96 5.66
C HIS A 156 5.96 11.67 6.88
N GLY A 157 5.81 13.01 6.82
CA GLY A 157 5.40 13.80 7.98
C GLY A 157 6.52 13.93 9.03
N HIS A 158 6.22 14.63 10.12
CA HIS A 158 7.23 14.96 11.13
C HIS A 158 7.82 13.74 11.86
N ASN A 159 7.03 12.70 12.06
CA ASN A 159 7.41 11.51 12.85
C ASN A 159 7.22 10.19 12.10
N GLY A 160 7.11 10.21 10.78
CA GLY A 160 6.89 9.03 9.96
C GLY A 160 5.44 8.54 9.89
N SER A 161 4.48 9.31 10.45
CA SER A 161 3.04 8.95 10.41
C SER A 161 2.26 9.74 9.34
N GLY A 162 2.95 10.28 8.35
CA GLY A 162 2.31 10.86 7.16
C GLY A 162 1.53 9.79 6.40
N ALA A 163 0.47 10.19 5.72
CA ALA A 163 -0.36 9.31 4.89
C ALA A 163 -1.10 8.15 5.60
N GLU A 164 -1.22 8.17 6.91
CA GLU A 164 -2.05 7.21 7.68
C GLU A 164 -3.56 7.47 7.50
N ILE A 165 -3.97 7.57 6.22
CA ILE A 165 -5.32 7.97 5.79
C ILE A 165 -6.42 6.99 6.20
N GLY A 166 -6.08 5.73 6.45
CA GLY A 166 -7.02 4.71 6.95
C GLY A 166 -7.55 5.02 8.34
N HIS A 167 -6.83 5.84 9.12
CA HIS A 167 -7.22 6.22 10.48
C HIS A 167 -7.97 7.56 10.54
N PHE A 168 -8.21 8.20 9.38
CA PHE A 168 -9.09 9.35 9.30
C PHE A 168 -10.50 8.98 9.78
N ARG A 169 -11.09 9.83 10.64
CA ARG A 169 -12.44 9.57 11.16
C ARG A 169 -13.50 9.95 10.11
N ALA A 170 -14.21 8.94 9.58
CA ALA A 170 -15.29 9.09 8.63
C ALA A 170 -16.61 8.50 9.14
N ASP A 171 -16.57 7.54 10.05
CA ASP A 171 -17.76 7.01 10.73
C ASP A 171 -17.98 7.79 12.04
N PHE A 172 -18.71 8.92 11.94
CA PHE A 172 -18.96 9.81 13.08
C PHE A 172 -19.83 9.17 14.17
N ASP A 173 -20.63 8.16 13.83
CA ASP A 173 -21.41 7.38 14.79
C ASP A 173 -20.53 6.40 15.59
N GLN A 174 -19.26 6.26 15.22
CA GLN A 174 -18.28 5.42 15.90
C GLN A 174 -18.73 3.94 16.05
N ARG A 175 -19.44 3.42 15.04
CA ARG A 175 -20.08 2.11 15.07
C ARG A 175 -19.11 0.95 15.22
N PHE A 176 -17.91 1.12 14.69
CA PHE A 176 -16.91 0.05 14.63
C PHE A 176 -15.60 0.46 15.26
N LYS A 177 -15.02 -0.47 16.03
CA LYS A 177 -13.71 -0.31 16.66
C LYS A 177 -12.60 -0.61 15.65
N CYS A 178 -11.60 0.25 15.55
CA CYS A 178 -10.40 0.07 14.73
C CYS A 178 -9.28 -0.58 15.55
N ASN A 179 -8.40 -1.32 14.89
CA ASN A 179 -7.21 -1.94 15.50
C ASN A 179 -6.23 -0.91 16.10
N CYS A 180 -6.28 0.37 15.68
CA CYS A 180 -5.52 1.44 16.31
C CYS A 180 -6.03 1.83 17.72
N GLY A 181 -7.05 1.15 18.23
CA GLY A 181 -7.66 1.38 19.55
C GLY A 181 -8.77 2.43 19.58
N ARG A 182 -9.01 3.16 18.48
CA ARG A 182 -10.08 4.15 18.36
C ARG A 182 -11.30 3.59 17.64
N SER A 183 -12.39 4.37 17.56
CA SER A 183 -13.59 4.02 16.79
C SER A 183 -13.84 5.04 15.69
N GLY A 184 -14.48 4.61 14.59
CA GLY A 184 -14.89 5.47 13.49
C GLY A 184 -13.83 5.79 12.45
N CYS A 185 -12.68 5.09 12.45
CA CYS A 185 -11.70 5.18 11.37
C CYS A 185 -12.31 4.73 10.05
N ILE A 186 -11.96 5.39 8.94
CA ILE A 186 -12.51 5.07 7.62
C ILE A 186 -12.22 3.62 7.19
N GLU A 187 -11.09 3.07 7.59
CA GLU A 187 -10.74 1.66 7.39
C GLU A 187 -11.87 0.71 7.83
N THR A 188 -12.56 1.03 8.92
CA THR A 188 -13.61 0.16 9.48
C THR A 188 -14.89 0.09 8.66
N VAL A 189 -15.01 0.95 7.63
CA VAL A 189 -16.18 1.04 6.74
C VAL A 189 -15.81 1.03 5.24
N ALA A 190 -14.53 1.15 4.90
CA ALA A 190 -14.07 1.29 3.51
C ALA A 190 -13.01 0.25 3.10
N SER A 191 -12.63 -0.67 3.98
CA SER A 191 -11.77 -1.82 3.69
C SER A 191 -12.57 -3.10 3.47
N ALA A 192 -11.90 -4.22 3.17
CA ALA A 192 -12.57 -5.52 3.09
C ALA A 192 -13.21 -5.92 4.43
N THR A 193 -12.56 -5.63 5.56
CA THR A 193 -13.16 -5.76 6.88
C THR A 193 -14.34 -4.80 7.05
N GLY A 194 -14.23 -3.60 6.52
CA GLY A 194 -15.29 -2.59 6.52
C GLY A 194 -16.54 -3.04 5.76
N VAL A 195 -16.38 -3.70 4.62
CA VAL A 195 -17.52 -4.31 3.88
C VAL A 195 -18.27 -5.29 4.77
N VAL A 196 -17.57 -6.19 5.45
CA VAL A 196 -18.18 -7.17 6.36
C VAL A 196 -18.88 -6.49 7.54
N ASN A 197 -18.25 -5.47 8.12
CA ASN A 197 -18.86 -4.68 9.20
C ASN A 197 -20.18 -4.04 8.74
N LEU A 198 -20.21 -3.45 7.55
CA LEU A 198 -21.42 -2.82 7.01
C LEU A 198 -22.51 -3.86 6.71
N VAL A 199 -22.17 -5.04 6.18
CA VAL A 199 -23.12 -6.15 5.98
C VAL A 199 -23.76 -6.53 7.32
N ASN A 200 -22.95 -6.79 8.34
CA ASN A 200 -23.43 -7.22 9.65
C ASN A 200 -24.25 -6.14 10.36
N PHE A 201 -23.97 -4.87 10.12
CA PHE A 201 -24.70 -3.75 10.69
C PHE A 201 -26.04 -3.52 10.02
N TYR A 202 -26.09 -3.57 8.67
CA TYR A 202 -27.30 -3.19 7.93
C TYR A 202 -28.25 -4.36 7.70
N TYR A 203 -27.76 -5.60 7.50
CA TYR A 203 -28.62 -6.72 7.18
C TYR A 203 -29.77 -6.95 8.19
N PRO A 204 -29.53 -6.92 9.52
CA PRO A 204 -30.61 -7.11 10.51
C PRO A 204 -31.65 -5.97 10.53
N LYS A 205 -31.34 -4.82 9.93
CA LYS A 205 -32.16 -3.60 9.97
C LYS A 205 -32.98 -3.37 8.70
N LEU A 206 -32.71 -4.13 7.66
CA LEU A 206 -33.28 -3.94 6.33
C LEU A 206 -34.02 -5.20 5.89
N THR A 207 -35.10 -5.03 5.16
CA THR A 207 -35.96 -6.13 4.68
C THR A 207 -35.55 -6.65 3.30
N PHE A 208 -34.27 -6.60 2.99
CA PHE A 208 -33.75 -7.15 1.73
C PHE A 208 -33.66 -8.66 1.78
N ARG A 209 -34.06 -9.29 0.66
CA ARG A 209 -33.61 -10.66 0.36
C ARG A 209 -32.24 -10.54 -0.31
N SER A 210 -31.27 -11.35 0.13
CA SER A 210 -29.93 -11.33 -0.45
C SER A 210 -29.49 -12.73 -0.80
N SER A 211 -28.78 -12.84 -1.92
CA SER A 211 -28.18 -14.10 -2.40
C SER A 211 -27.07 -14.61 -1.49
N ILE A 212 -26.48 -13.74 -0.66
CA ILE A 212 -25.42 -14.10 0.30
C ILE A 212 -25.96 -14.42 1.71
N LEU A 213 -27.28 -14.65 1.85
CA LEU A 213 -27.93 -14.89 3.16
C LEU A 213 -27.24 -16.00 3.97
N GLU A 214 -26.92 -17.12 3.34
CA GLU A 214 -26.29 -18.25 4.04
C GLU A 214 -24.86 -17.89 4.52
N LEU A 215 -24.11 -17.12 3.73
CA LEU A 215 -22.80 -16.61 4.15
C LEU A 215 -22.93 -15.68 5.37
N ILE A 216 -23.99 -14.86 5.41
CA ILE A 216 -24.25 -13.96 6.55
C ILE A 216 -24.54 -14.78 7.82
N LYS A 217 -25.42 -15.79 7.73
CA LYS A 217 -25.76 -16.66 8.88
C LYS A 217 -24.56 -17.45 9.41
N GLU A 218 -23.66 -17.87 8.50
CA GLU A 218 -22.47 -18.63 8.86
C GLU A 218 -21.27 -17.77 9.25
N ASN A 219 -21.38 -16.42 9.27
CA ASN A 219 -20.28 -15.47 9.46
C ASN A 219 -19.11 -15.68 8.49
N LYS A 220 -19.41 -16.04 7.23
CA LYS A 220 -18.43 -16.30 6.16
C LYS A 220 -18.45 -15.26 5.04
N VAL A 221 -19.06 -14.10 5.30
CA VAL A 221 -19.11 -13.00 4.33
C VAL A 221 -17.70 -12.51 4.03
N THR A 222 -17.43 -12.27 2.76
CA THR A 222 -16.21 -11.62 2.29
C THR A 222 -16.55 -10.43 1.39
N ALA A 223 -15.65 -9.44 1.30
CA ALA A 223 -15.85 -8.32 0.38
C ALA A 223 -16.03 -8.81 -1.06
N LYS A 224 -15.27 -9.83 -1.48
CA LYS A 224 -15.40 -10.44 -2.79
C LYS A 224 -16.82 -10.97 -3.04
N ALA A 225 -17.38 -11.73 -2.10
CA ALA A 225 -18.73 -12.29 -2.24
C ALA A 225 -19.79 -11.17 -2.35
N VAL A 226 -19.63 -10.07 -1.61
CA VAL A 226 -20.51 -8.90 -1.68
C VAL A 226 -20.44 -8.26 -3.06
N PHE A 227 -19.24 -7.98 -3.58
CA PHE A 227 -19.08 -7.33 -4.88
C PHE A 227 -19.54 -8.24 -6.03
N ASP A 228 -19.29 -9.56 -5.96
CA ASP A 228 -19.75 -10.50 -6.97
C ASP A 228 -21.28 -10.60 -6.99
N ALA A 229 -21.94 -10.63 -5.82
CA ALA A 229 -23.38 -10.61 -5.71
C ALA A 229 -23.99 -9.27 -6.20
N ALA A 230 -23.33 -8.16 -5.90
CA ALA A 230 -23.74 -6.84 -6.40
C ALA A 230 -23.69 -6.78 -7.94
N LYS A 231 -22.63 -7.32 -8.57
CA LYS A 231 -22.54 -7.46 -10.03
C LYS A 231 -23.66 -8.32 -10.62
N ALA A 232 -24.10 -9.32 -9.86
CA ALA A 232 -25.23 -10.19 -10.24
C ALA A 232 -26.62 -9.57 -9.99
N GLY A 233 -26.68 -8.32 -9.49
CA GLY A 233 -27.92 -7.58 -9.30
C GLY A 233 -28.55 -7.72 -7.91
N ASP A 234 -27.86 -8.27 -6.92
CA ASP A 234 -28.32 -8.33 -5.53
C ASP A 234 -28.43 -6.94 -4.94
N GLN A 235 -29.66 -6.50 -4.66
CA GLN A 235 -29.97 -5.13 -4.23
C GLN A 235 -29.34 -4.78 -2.86
N PHE A 236 -29.22 -5.74 -1.94
CA PHE A 236 -28.56 -5.51 -0.68
C PHE A 236 -27.05 -5.33 -0.86
N CYS A 237 -26.43 -6.16 -1.70
CA CYS A 237 -25.01 -6.07 -1.99
C CYS A 237 -24.67 -4.80 -2.80
N ILE A 238 -25.56 -4.37 -3.70
CA ILE A 238 -25.43 -3.06 -4.39
C ILE A 238 -25.45 -1.95 -3.35
N PHE A 239 -26.43 -1.91 -2.43
CA PHE A 239 -26.51 -0.93 -1.36
C PHE A 239 -25.23 -0.87 -0.50
N ILE A 240 -24.66 -2.04 -0.13
CA ILE A 240 -23.39 -2.09 0.63
C ILE A 240 -22.24 -1.54 -0.20
N THR A 241 -22.16 -1.89 -1.49
CA THR A 241 -21.11 -1.40 -2.40
C THR A 241 -21.15 0.11 -2.55
N GLU A 242 -22.34 0.69 -2.68
CA GLU A 242 -22.55 2.16 -2.70
C GLU A 242 -22.09 2.82 -1.40
N LYS A 243 -22.42 2.23 -0.24
CA LYS A 243 -21.96 2.76 1.06
C LYS A 243 -20.44 2.79 1.16
N VAL A 244 -19.76 1.72 0.72
CA VAL A 244 -18.30 1.64 0.68
C VAL A 244 -17.74 2.69 -0.27
N ALA A 245 -18.30 2.81 -1.48
CA ALA A 245 -17.89 3.78 -2.47
C ALA A 245 -18.03 5.23 -1.96
N ASN A 246 -19.12 5.53 -1.24
CA ASN A 246 -19.35 6.85 -0.66
C ASN A 246 -18.24 7.22 0.35
N TYR A 247 -17.82 6.29 1.20
CA TYR A 247 -16.70 6.55 2.13
C TYR A 247 -15.38 6.75 1.40
N ILE A 248 -15.09 5.97 0.36
CA ILE A 248 -13.85 6.11 -0.41
C ILE A 248 -13.88 7.40 -1.24
N GLY A 249 -15.00 7.74 -1.87
CA GLY A 249 -15.18 9.00 -2.61
C GLY A 249 -15.02 10.23 -1.71
N TYR A 250 -15.57 10.15 -0.49
CA TYR A 250 -15.35 11.17 0.54
C TYR A 250 -13.87 11.31 0.91
N LEU A 251 -13.15 10.20 1.13
CA LEU A 251 -11.71 10.23 1.36
C LEU A 251 -10.95 10.88 0.21
N CYS A 252 -11.27 10.50 -1.04
CA CYS A 252 -10.67 11.09 -2.23
C CYS A 252 -10.94 12.61 -2.29
N SER A 253 -12.13 13.08 -1.88
CA SER A 253 -12.43 14.51 -1.83
C SER A 253 -11.58 15.27 -0.82
N ILE A 254 -11.36 14.69 0.38
CA ILE A 254 -10.46 15.27 1.39
C ILE A 254 -9.01 15.31 0.87
N ILE A 255 -8.55 14.23 0.25
CA ILE A 255 -7.20 14.17 -0.34
C ILE A 255 -7.02 15.28 -1.39
N SER A 256 -8.00 15.47 -2.28
CA SER A 256 -7.91 16.50 -3.32
C SER A 256 -7.86 17.92 -2.77
N VAL A 257 -8.60 18.23 -1.72
CA VAL A 257 -8.56 19.59 -1.12
C VAL A 257 -7.36 19.82 -0.19
N THR A 258 -6.62 18.77 0.17
CA THR A 258 -5.46 18.87 1.07
C THR A 258 -4.11 18.78 0.34
N SER A 259 -3.97 17.89 -0.62
CA SER A 259 -2.72 17.63 -1.35
C SER A 259 -2.82 17.86 -2.86
N ASN A 260 -4.03 17.94 -3.40
CA ASN A 260 -4.34 18.19 -4.81
C ASN A 260 -3.47 17.39 -5.79
N PRO A 261 -3.49 16.04 -5.69
CA PRO A 261 -2.64 15.20 -6.53
C PRO A 261 -3.16 15.16 -7.97
N LYS A 262 -2.27 14.90 -8.92
CA LYS A 262 -2.68 14.60 -10.30
C LYS A 262 -3.42 13.27 -10.39
N TYR A 263 -2.93 12.26 -9.67
CA TYR A 263 -3.56 10.94 -9.63
C TYR A 263 -3.88 10.48 -8.21
N ILE A 264 -5.11 9.96 -8.02
CA ILE A 264 -5.49 9.13 -6.88
C ILE A 264 -5.55 7.69 -7.40
N VAL A 265 -4.60 6.86 -7.00
CA VAL A 265 -4.45 5.48 -7.46
C VAL A 265 -5.13 4.54 -6.47
N LEU A 266 -6.15 3.81 -6.93
CA LEU A 266 -6.87 2.83 -6.12
C LEU A 266 -6.29 1.43 -6.34
N GLY A 267 -5.56 0.91 -5.34
CA GLY A 267 -4.94 -0.41 -5.35
C GLY A 267 -5.54 -1.38 -4.35
N GLY A 268 -4.88 -2.54 -4.19
CA GLY A 268 -5.31 -3.60 -3.28
C GLY A 268 -6.42 -4.49 -3.83
N GLY A 269 -6.73 -5.56 -3.10
CA GLY A 269 -7.65 -6.61 -3.58
C GLY A 269 -9.06 -6.12 -3.88
N MET A 270 -9.58 -5.11 -3.18
CA MET A 270 -10.92 -4.58 -3.44
C MET A 270 -11.01 -3.80 -4.74
N SER A 271 -9.92 -3.18 -5.22
CA SER A 271 -9.93 -2.45 -6.50
C SER A 271 -10.27 -3.37 -7.70
N THR A 272 -10.06 -4.68 -7.56
CA THR A 272 -10.44 -5.69 -8.55
C THR A 272 -11.94 -5.91 -8.67
N ALA A 273 -12.75 -5.33 -7.79
CA ALA A 273 -14.21 -5.28 -7.94
C ALA A 273 -14.61 -4.61 -9.27
N GLY A 274 -13.74 -3.75 -9.81
CA GLY A 274 -13.92 -3.12 -11.12
C GLY A 274 -14.95 -1.99 -11.11
N PRO A 275 -15.64 -1.75 -12.24
CA PRO A 275 -16.50 -0.58 -12.42
C PRO A 275 -17.56 -0.38 -11.35
N ILE A 276 -18.14 -1.47 -10.81
CA ILE A 276 -19.18 -1.38 -9.77
C ILE A 276 -18.72 -0.65 -8.50
N LEU A 277 -17.42 -0.67 -8.22
CA LEU A 277 -16.85 0.08 -7.10
C LEU A 277 -16.24 1.39 -7.60
N ILE A 278 -15.40 1.35 -8.61
CA ILE A 278 -14.60 2.49 -9.07
C ILE A 278 -15.47 3.63 -9.61
N GLU A 279 -16.49 3.34 -10.42
CA GLU A 279 -17.35 4.40 -10.97
C GLU A 279 -18.25 5.02 -9.91
N ASN A 280 -18.70 4.26 -8.90
CA ASN A 280 -19.42 4.81 -7.77
C ASN A 280 -18.52 5.71 -6.90
N ILE A 281 -17.24 5.33 -6.71
CA ILE A 281 -16.26 6.19 -6.02
C ILE A 281 -16.07 7.51 -6.77
N LYS A 282 -15.88 7.47 -8.10
CA LYS A 282 -15.75 8.67 -8.93
C LYS A 282 -16.99 9.56 -8.87
N THR A 283 -18.18 8.97 -8.91
CA THR A 283 -19.44 9.69 -8.81
C THR A 283 -19.51 10.46 -7.49
N GLU A 284 -19.23 9.78 -6.37
CA GLU A 284 -19.26 10.42 -5.06
C GLU A 284 -18.16 11.47 -4.89
N TYR A 285 -16.97 11.19 -5.39
CA TYR A 285 -15.87 12.14 -5.45
C TYR A 285 -16.28 13.44 -6.15
N HIS A 286 -16.92 13.36 -7.32
CA HIS A 286 -17.37 14.52 -8.07
C HIS A 286 -18.49 15.29 -7.34
N ASN A 287 -19.35 14.59 -6.63
CA ASN A 287 -20.43 15.23 -5.86
C ASN A 287 -19.91 16.03 -4.65
N LEU A 288 -18.82 15.58 -4.03
CA LEU A 288 -18.32 16.13 -2.76
C LEU A 288 -17.15 17.10 -2.91
N THR A 289 -16.38 16.98 -3.99
CA THR A 289 -15.10 17.70 -4.09
C THR A 289 -15.31 19.13 -4.57
N PHE A 290 -14.63 20.07 -3.92
CA PHE A 290 -14.52 21.45 -4.37
C PHE A 290 -14.04 21.54 -5.82
N ALA A 291 -14.81 22.14 -6.69
CA ALA A 291 -14.60 22.08 -8.14
C ALA A 291 -13.16 22.42 -8.61
N PRO A 292 -12.48 23.46 -8.09
CA PRO A 292 -11.09 23.71 -8.46
C PRO A 292 -10.11 22.61 -8.06
N ALA A 293 -10.38 21.88 -6.97
CA ALA A 293 -9.52 20.79 -6.52
C ALA A 293 -9.77 19.47 -7.28
N GLN A 294 -10.91 19.38 -7.99
CA GLN A 294 -11.23 18.25 -8.88
C GLN A 294 -10.59 18.40 -10.28
N PHE A 295 -10.23 19.63 -10.65
CA PHE A 295 -9.70 19.92 -11.97
C PHE A 295 -8.33 19.25 -12.16
N GLU A 296 -8.21 18.44 -13.21
CA GLU A 296 -7.02 17.63 -13.53
C GLU A 296 -6.65 16.54 -12.52
N THR A 297 -7.42 16.32 -11.45
CA THR A 297 -7.23 15.15 -10.59
C THR A 297 -7.99 13.95 -11.16
N GLU A 298 -7.28 12.85 -11.42
CA GLU A 298 -7.85 11.61 -11.94
C GLU A 298 -7.83 10.49 -10.89
N ILE A 299 -8.97 9.81 -10.72
CA ILE A 299 -9.04 8.57 -9.94
C ILE A 299 -8.83 7.40 -10.89
N VAL A 300 -7.75 6.64 -10.68
CA VAL A 300 -7.33 5.53 -11.54
C VAL A 300 -7.12 4.24 -10.75
N GLN A 301 -7.26 3.12 -11.42
CA GLN A 301 -6.94 1.82 -10.81
C GLN A 301 -5.44 1.53 -10.92
N ALA A 302 -4.85 0.99 -9.85
CA ALA A 302 -3.45 0.55 -9.80
C ALA A 302 -3.12 -0.43 -10.93
N LYS A 303 -1.94 -0.30 -11.51
CA LYS A 303 -1.47 -1.14 -12.64
C LYS A 303 -0.53 -2.26 -12.19
N LEU A 304 0.27 -2.04 -11.13
CA LEU A 304 1.33 -2.98 -10.73
C LEU A 304 0.82 -4.14 -9.85
N GLY A 305 -0.34 -4.00 -9.24
CA GLY A 305 -0.91 -5.04 -8.38
C GLY A 305 0.07 -5.47 -7.27
N ASN A 306 0.40 -6.76 -7.22
CA ASN A 306 1.30 -7.31 -6.20
C ASN A 306 2.79 -6.93 -6.38
N ASP A 307 3.15 -6.25 -7.46
CA ASP A 307 4.53 -5.84 -7.74
C ASP A 307 4.78 -4.36 -7.38
N ALA A 308 3.75 -3.65 -6.94
CA ALA A 308 3.86 -2.24 -6.55
C ALA A 308 4.89 -2.03 -5.43
N GLY A 309 4.86 -2.86 -4.38
CA GLY A 309 5.79 -2.77 -3.26
C GLY A 309 7.25 -2.96 -3.68
N ILE A 310 7.56 -4.05 -4.40
CA ILE A 310 8.94 -4.33 -4.81
C ILE A 310 9.46 -3.30 -5.83
N THR A 311 8.60 -2.84 -6.74
CA THR A 311 8.95 -1.78 -7.69
C THR A 311 9.22 -0.47 -6.98
N GLY A 312 8.42 -0.15 -5.96
CA GLY A 312 8.60 1.05 -5.16
C GLY A 312 9.80 0.97 -4.22
N ALA A 313 10.14 -0.22 -3.70
CA ALA A 313 11.38 -0.43 -2.97
C ALA A 313 12.59 -0.08 -3.86
N ALA A 314 12.62 -0.55 -5.11
CA ALA A 314 13.63 -0.10 -6.09
C ALA A 314 13.53 1.41 -6.37
N GLY A 315 12.31 1.95 -6.39
CA GLY A 315 12.01 3.36 -6.55
C GLY A 315 12.62 4.26 -5.47
N LEU A 316 12.82 3.75 -4.23
CA LEU A 316 13.53 4.50 -3.19
C LEU A 316 14.94 4.88 -3.64
N ILE A 317 15.67 3.95 -4.24
CA ILE A 317 17.02 4.22 -4.74
C ILE A 317 16.98 5.19 -5.92
N LYS A 318 16.02 5.03 -6.83
CA LYS A 318 15.85 5.99 -7.92
C LYS A 318 15.60 7.40 -7.41
N THR A 319 14.62 7.57 -6.52
CA THR A 319 14.18 8.89 -6.03
C THR A 319 15.23 9.56 -5.14
N TYR A 320 15.83 8.82 -4.20
CA TYR A 320 16.66 9.42 -3.15
C TYR A 320 18.16 9.32 -3.40
N VAL A 321 18.60 8.55 -4.39
CA VAL A 321 20.02 8.44 -4.79
C VAL A 321 20.20 8.97 -6.21
N LEU A 322 19.57 8.35 -7.21
CA LEU A 322 19.89 8.63 -8.61
C LEU A 322 19.38 10.00 -9.06
N ASP A 323 18.14 10.33 -8.75
CA ASP A 323 17.52 11.59 -9.19
C ASP A 323 18.09 12.79 -8.42
N LYS A 324 18.57 12.62 -7.16
CA LYS A 324 19.23 13.68 -6.37
C LYS A 324 20.69 13.91 -6.75
N GLU A 325 21.43 12.86 -7.11
CA GLU A 325 22.82 12.99 -7.51
C GLU A 325 23.02 13.41 -8.96
N GLY A 326 21.94 13.49 -9.74
CA GLY A 326 22.00 13.81 -11.18
C GLY A 326 22.76 12.75 -11.98
N VAL A 327 22.86 11.54 -11.48
CA VAL A 327 23.47 10.40 -12.18
C VAL A 327 22.51 9.97 -13.29
N LYS A 328 22.73 10.51 -14.50
CA LYS A 328 22.07 10.08 -15.73
C LYS A 328 22.77 8.86 -16.33
#